data_fac936ec6af2179f8b35ebb27c1e4e16
#
_entry.id   fac936ec6af2179f8b35ebb27c1e4e16
#
_cell.length_a   1.000
_cell.length_b   1.000
_cell.length_c   1.000
_cell.angle_alpha   90.00
_cell.angle_beta   90.00
_cell.angle_gamma   90.00
#
_symmetry.space_group_name_H-M   'P 1'
#
loop_
_entity.id
_entity.type
_entity.pdbx_description
1 polymer ?
#
loop_
_entity_poly.entity_id
_entity_poly.type
_entity_poly.pdbx_seq_one_letter_code
_entity_poly.pdbx_strand_id
1 'polypeptide(L)'
;MSELRRADAALLFVRVDSDQDVRPLDWVTSRNMLEKVGGEEDKGLPTQVMLCELIRFLEDSLANREDGGLPRLSVVITAWDRVDAEKFEQGPAAYLEREYPLVAGRLTDLEGLDVQIFGLSVVGGDLKHDPNYRQAFLETGLDGQGWAVVNDGDGWRKDPDVTLPIAWAVGL
;
A
#
# COMPACT_ATOMS: atom_id res chain seq x y z
N MET A 1 22.43 -3.91 -7.98
CA MET A 1 21.43 -4.32 -9.00
C MET A 1 21.37 -5.83 -9.25
N SER A 2 22.41 -6.61 -8.92
CA SER A 2 22.41 -8.06 -9.15
C SER A 2 21.48 -8.85 -8.20
N GLU A 3 21.25 -8.36 -6.99
CA GLU A 3 20.42 -9.05 -5.99
C GLU A 3 18.92 -8.94 -6.28
N LEU A 4 18.44 -7.78 -6.74
CA LEU A 4 17.03 -7.60 -7.09
C LEU A 4 16.60 -8.53 -8.23
N ARG A 5 17.50 -8.80 -9.20
CA ARG A 5 17.25 -9.74 -10.30
C ARG A 5 17.21 -11.22 -9.87
N ARG A 6 17.47 -11.50 -8.61
CA ARG A 6 17.39 -12.84 -8.02
C ARG A 6 16.20 -12.97 -7.07
N ALA A 7 15.57 -11.83 -6.72
CA ALA A 7 14.37 -11.81 -5.91
C ALA A 7 13.16 -12.20 -6.78
N ASP A 8 12.31 -13.03 -6.25
CA ASP A 8 11.07 -13.50 -6.85
C ASP A 8 9.82 -12.98 -6.11
N ALA A 9 10.03 -12.10 -5.15
CA ALA A 9 8.97 -11.41 -4.43
C ALA A 9 9.37 -9.99 -4.03
N ALA A 10 8.36 -9.12 -3.91
CA ALA A 10 8.50 -7.76 -3.39
C ALA A 10 7.30 -7.37 -2.53
N LEU A 11 7.53 -6.47 -1.57
CA LEU A 11 6.49 -5.81 -0.80
C LEU A 11 6.48 -4.32 -1.14
N LEU A 12 5.32 -3.80 -1.54
CA LEU A 12 5.10 -2.39 -1.79
C LEU A 12 4.20 -1.81 -0.70
N PHE A 13 4.72 -0.86 0.06
CA PHE A 13 3.97 -0.23 1.14
C PHE A 13 3.35 1.08 0.68
N VAL A 14 2.03 1.21 0.90
CA VAL A 14 1.24 2.43 0.68
C VAL A 14 0.59 2.79 2.00
N ARG A 15 0.72 4.03 2.45
CA ARG A 15 0.16 4.44 3.75
C ARG A 15 -1.17 5.16 3.58
N VAL A 16 -2.15 4.80 4.42
CA VAL A 16 -3.43 5.53 4.53
C VAL A 16 -3.16 6.98 4.97
N ASP A 17 -3.74 7.95 4.28
CA ASP A 17 -3.65 9.39 4.57
C ASP A 17 -2.21 9.86 4.84
N SER A 18 -1.28 9.56 3.94
CA SER A 18 0.10 10.01 4.06
C SER A 18 0.20 11.51 3.81
N ASP A 19 0.80 12.23 4.75
CA ASP A 19 1.11 13.66 4.59
C ASP A 19 2.17 13.92 3.49
N GLN A 20 2.82 12.86 3.03
CA GLN A 20 3.85 12.90 1.97
C GLN A 20 3.27 12.61 0.58
N ASP A 21 1.97 12.29 0.49
CA ASP A 21 1.35 12.01 -0.80
C ASP A 21 1.21 13.29 -1.63
N VAL A 22 1.96 13.35 -2.71
CA VAL A 22 1.82 14.37 -3.75
C VAL A 22 0.68 13.94 -4.68
N ARG A 23 -0.46 14.62 -4.58
CA ARG A 23 -1.63 14.31 -5.42
C ARG A 23 -1.37 14.63 -6.89
N PRO A 24 -1.91 13.85 -7.84
CA PRO A 24 -1.92 14.24 -9.24
C PRO A 24 -2.59 15.60 -9.38
N LEU A 25 -1.98 16.52 -10.13
CA LEU A 25 -2.61 17.79 -10.44
C LEU A 25 -3.78 17.51 -11.39
N ASP A 26 -4.98 18.00 -11.04
CA ASP A 26 -6.06 18.04 -12.00
C ASP A 26 -5.72 19.02 -13.16
N TRP A 27 -6.38 18.87 -14.30
CA TRP A 27 -6.12 19.70 -15.47
C TRP A 27 -6.30 21.19 -15.21
N VAL A 28 -7.27 21.57 -14.39
CA VAL A 28 -7.57 22.98 -14.06
C VAL A 28 -6.44 23.59 -13.23
N THR A 29 -5.99 22.86 -12.23
CA THR A 29 -4.86 23.26 -11.37
C THR A 29 -3.56 23.33 -12.16
N SER A 30 -3.30 22.36 -13.04
CA SER A 30 -2.13 22.35 -13.92
C SER A 30 -2.13 23.54 -14.88
N ARG A 31 -3.27 23.88 -15.47
CA ARG A 31 -3.41 25.06 -16.33
C ARG A 31 -3.17 26.36 -15.58
N ASN A 32 -3.77 26.53 -14.41
CA ASN A 32 -3.60 27.72 -13.58
C ASN A 32 -2.16 27.89 -13.09
N MET A 33 -1.42 26.79 -12.90
CA MET A 33 0.00 26.82 -12.56
C MET A 33 0.85 27.23 -13.75
N LEU A 34 0.57 26.73 -14.96
CA LEU A 34 1.27 27.13 -16.18
C LEU A 34 1.08 28.63 -16.48
N GLU A 35 -0.08 29.21 -16.14
CA GLU A 35 -0.35 30.65 -16.30
C GLU A 35 0.36 31.50 -15.23
N LYS A 36 0.76 30.90 -14.08
CA LYS A 36 1.47 31.56 -12.98
C LYS A 36 2.98 31.27 -12.96
N VAL A 37 3.56 30.80 -14.06
CA VAL A 37 4.99 30.42 -14.14
C VAL A 37 5.90 31.57 -13.77
N GLY A 38 6.48 31.49 -12.59
CA GLY A 38 7.44 32.42 -11.98
C GLY A 38 7.85 32.03 -10.54
N GLY A 39 7.24 31.00 -9.95
CA GLY A 39 7.57 30.52 -8.61
C GLY A 39 8.12 29.09 -8.67
N GLU A 40 9.38 28.91 -8.33
CA GLU A 40 10.03 27.63 -8.04
C GLU A 40 9.44 27.03 -6.77
N GLU A 41 8.27 26.39 -6.86
CA GLU A 41 7.93 25.31 -5.94
C GLU A 41 8.27 24.00 -6.66
N ASP A 42 9.34 23.36 -6.22
CA ASP A 42 9.74 22.00 -6.59
C ASP A 42 8.67 21.03 -6.06
N LYS A 43 7.53 20.98 -6.75
CA LYS A 43 6.48 20.00 -6.47
C LYS A 43 6.97 18.69 -7.07
N GLY A 44 7.48 17.81 -6.21
CA GLY A 44 7.92 16.47 -6.56
C GLY A 44 6.90 15.73 -7.46
N LEU A 45 7.36 14.68 -8.12
CA LEU A 45 6.49 13.83 -8.95
C LEU A 45 5.30 13.32 -8.12
N PRO A 46 4.08 13.28 -8.69
CA PRO A 46 2.93 12.72 -8.01
C PRO A 46 3.21 11.30 -7.50
N THR A 47 2.85 11.03 -6.25
CA THR A 47 3.12 9.74 -5.60
C THR A 47 2.62 8.56 -6.42
N GLN A 48 1.43 8.65 -7.00
CA GLN A 48 0.88 7.57 -7.82
C GLN A 48 1.70 7.30 -9.09
N VAL A 49 2.28 8.34 -9.71
CA VAL A 49 3.16 8.18 -10.88
C VAL A 49 4.44 7.47 -10.48
N MET A 50 5.05 7.84 -9.34
CA MET A 50 6.24 7.16 -8.83
C MET A 50 5.96 5.69 -8.49
N LEU A 51 4.81 5.39 -7.89
CA LEU A 51 4.40 4.02 -7.57
C LEU A 51 4.17 3.19 -8.85
N CYS A 52 3.54 3.76 -9.88
CA CYS A 52 3.36 3.08 -11.17
C CYS A 52 4.71 2.74 -11.83
N GLU A 53 5.67 3.69 -11.81
CA GLU A 53 7.01 3.45 -12.35
C GLU A 53 7.78 2.41 -11.52
N LEU A 54 7.62 2.40 -10.19
CA LEU A 54 8.21 1.39 -9.33
C LEU A 54 7.63 -0.01 -9.62
N ILE A 55 6.32 -0.12 -9.79
CA ILE A 55 5.64 -1.38 -10.15
C ILE A 55 6.16 -1.87 -11.50
N ARG A 56 6.28 -0.99 -12.50
CA ARG A 56 6.86 -1.34 -13.80
C ARG A 56 8.29 -1.85 -13.67
N PHE A 57 9.10 -1.16 -12.88
CA PHE A 57 10.48 -1.57 -12.62
C PHE A 57 10.56 -2.94 -11.92
N LEU A 58 9.67 -3.22 -10.98
CA LEU A 58 9.59 -4.53 -10.31
C LEU A 58 9.19 -5.63 -11.29
N GLU A 59 8.19 -5.40 -12.15
CA GLU A 59 7.77 -6.33 -13.20
C GLU A 59 8.93 -6.70 -14.15
N ASP A 60 9.75 -5.70 -14.54
CA ASP A 60 10.90 -5.91 -15.43
C ASP A 60 12.11 -6.54 -14.71
N SER A 61 12.19 -6.48 -13.39
CA SER A 61 13.40 -6.82 -12.64
C SER A 61 13.32 -8.10 -11.83
N LEU A 62 12.14 -8.48 -11.34
CA LEU A 62 11.97 -9.67 -10.52
C LEU A 62 12.13 -10.94 -11.35
N ALA A 63 12.71 -11.98 -10.75
CA ALA A 63 12.85 -13.29 -11.35
C ALA A 63 11.58 -14.12 -11.18
N ASN A 64 11.29 -15.01 -12.11
CA ASN A 64 10.29 -16.04 -11.89
C ASN A 64 10.68 -16.92 -10.70
N ARG A 65 9.67 -17.42 -9.99
CA ARG A 65 9.85 -18.32 -8.86
C ARG A 65 10.48 -19.63 -9.28
N GLU A 66 11.10 -20.33 -8.35
CA GLU A 66 11.72 -21.64 -8.60
C GLU A 66 10.72 -22.70 -9.11
N ASP A 67 9.43 -22.58 -8.73
CA ASP A 67 8.35 -23.45 -9.22
C ASP A 67 7.86 -23.10 -10.64
N GLY A 68 8.44 -22.07 -11.27
CA GLY A 68 8.06 -21.59 -12.60
C GLY A 68 6.89 -20.62 -12.58
N GLY A 69 6.36 -20.25 -11.41
CA GLY A 69 5.30 -19.25 -11.26
C GLY A 69 5.83 -17.83 -11.43
N LEU A 70 4.90 -16.87 -11.58
CA LEU A 70 5.22 -15.45 -11.64
C LEU A 70 5.78 -14.94 -10.31
N PRO A 71 6.68 -13.94 -10.31
CA PRO A 71 7.12 -13.29 -9.10
C PRO A 71 5.93 -12.62 -8.39
N ARG A 72 5.99 -12.54 -7.06
CA ARG A 72 4.89 -12.04 -6.25
C ARG A 72 5.10 -10.59 -5.83
N LEU A 73 4.04 -9.79 -5.96
CA LEU A 73 3.98 -8.43 -5.44
C LEU A 73 2.91 -8.32 -4.36
N SER A 74 3.32 -8.25 -3.11
CA SER A 74 2.43 -7.96 -1.98
C SER A 74 2.29 -6.44 -1.81
N VAL A 75 1.13 -5.89 -2.14
CA VAL A 75 0.80 -4.48 -1.92
C VAL A 75 0.17 -4.33 -0.54
N VAL A 76 0.86 -3.64 0.36
CA VAL A 76 0.47 -3.51 1.76
C VAL A 76 0.03 -2.09 2.06
N ILE A 77 -1.27 -1.90 2.32
CA ILE A 77 -1.83 -0.61 2.73
C ILE A 77 -1.70 -0.51 4.25
N THR A 78 -0.75 0.30 4.70
CA THR A 78 -0.42 0.46 6.12
C THR A 78 -1.25 1.53 6.81
N ALA A 79 -1.24 1.53 8.15
CA ALA A 79 -2.10 2.37 8.99
C ALA A 79 -3.59 2.15 8.71
N TRP A 80 -3.99 0.90 8.46
CA TRP A 80 -5.36 0.53 8.14
C TRP A 80 -6.34 0.77 9.28
N ASP A 81 -5.86 0.93 10.52
CA ASP A 81 -6.62 1.39 11.68
C ASP A 81 -7.21 2.81 11.54
N ARG A 82 -6.74 3.58 10.55
CA ARG A 82 -7.23 4.93 10.27
C ARG A 82 -8.39 5.00 9.29
N VAL A 83 -8.73 3.88 8.63
CA VAL A 83 -9.89 3.82 7.74
C VAL A 83 -11.18 3.74 8.57
N ASP A 84 -12.24 4.39 8.08
CA ASP A 84 -13.57 4.26 8.67
C ASP A 84 -14.19 2.87 8.40
N ALA A 85 -15.30 2.58 9.08
CA ALA A 85 -15.96 1.28 8.98
C ALA A 85 -16.42 0.97 7.55
N GLU A 86 -16.91 1.96 6.80
CA GLU A 86 -17.36 1.78 5.42
C GLU A 86 -16.20 1.35 4.50
N LYS A 87 -15.06 2.03 4.61
CA LYS A 87 -13.85 1.67 3.87
C LYS A 87 -13.30 0.30 4.27
N PHE A 88 -13.42 -0.04 5.56
CA PHE A 88 -13.02 -1.35 6.05
C PHE A 88 -13.84 -2.47 5.40
N GLU A 89 -15.17 -2.30 5.35
CA GLU A 89 -16.09 -3.27 4.72
C GLU A 89 -15.87 -3.43 3.22
N GLN A 90 -15.45 -2.38 2.53
CA GLN A 90 -15.11 -2.43 1.10
C GLN A 90 -13.77 -3.12 0.83
N GLY A 91 -12.86 -3.10 1.80
CA GLY A 91 -11.58 -3.77 1.76
C GLY A 91 -10.44 -3.01 1.07
N PRO A 92 -9.21 -3.58 1.13
CA PRO A 92 -8.00 -2.91 0.67
C PRO A 92 -7.97 -2.60 -0.83
N ALA A 93 -8.49 -3.49 -1.68
CA ALA A 93 -8.53 -3.27 -3.13
C ALA A 93 -9.41 -2.07 -3.49
N ALA A 94 -10.62 -1.99 -2.93
CA ALA A 94 -11.53 -0.86 -3.15
C ALA A 94 -10.96 0.47 -2.62
N TYR A 95 -10.17 0.43 -1.54
CA TYR A 95 -9.44 1.58 -1.06
C TYR A 95 -8.44 2.08 -2.12
N LEU A 96 -7.64 1.19 -2.72
CA LEU A 96 -6.70 1.56 -3.79
C LEU A 96 -7.42 2.13 -5.02
N GLU A 97 -8.51 1.53 -5.46
CA GLU A 97 -9.29 2.02 -6.59
C GLU A 97 -9.78 3.46 -6.38
N ARG A 98 -10.16 3.80 -5.16
CA ARG A 98 -10.67 5.13 -4.82
C ARG A 98 -9.57 6.17 -4.57
N GLU A 99 -8.57 5.83 -3.75
CA GLU A 99 -7.56 6.80 -3.30
C GLU A 99 -6.32 6.83 -4.23
N TYR A 100 -6.03 5.71 -4.91
CA TYR A 100 -4.89 5.53 -5.80
C TYR A 100 -5.29 4.95 -7.17
N PRO A 101 -6.21 5.58 -7.92
CA PRO A 101 -6.77 5.02 -9.14
C PRO A 101 -5.74 4.69 -10.23
N LEU A 102 -4.66 5.46 -10.35
CA LEU A 102 -3.60 5.15 -11.32
C LEU A 102 -2.86 3.87 -10.93
N VAL A 103 -2.58 3.68 -9.63
CA VAL A 103 -1.93 2.46 -9.14
C VAL A 103 -2.85 1.26 -9.31
N ALA A 104 -4.14 1.38 -8.94
CA ALA A 104 -5.11 0.32 -9.11
C ALA A 104 -5.25 -0.10 -10.59
N GLY A 105 -5.35 0.85 -11.52
CA GLY A 105 -5.36 0.58 -12.95
C GLY A 105 -4.09 -0.13 -13.41
N ARG A 106 -2.90 0.33 -12.96
CA ARG A 106 -1.63 -0.34 -13.29
C ARG A 106 -1.57 -1.78 -12.76
N LEU A 107 -2.07 -2.04 -11.54
CA LEU A 107 -2.10 -3.40 -10.98
C LEU A 107 -3.05 -4.33 -11.75
N THR A 108 -4.15 -3.80 -12.28
CA THR A 108 -5.10 -4.57 -13.11
C THR A 108 -4.50 -4.98 -14.46
N ASP A 109 -3.61 -4.15 -15.02
CA ASP A 109 -2.98 -4.39 -16.32
C ASP A 109 -1.69 -5.24 -16.22
N LEU A 110 -1.32 -5.71 -15.02
CA LEU A 110 -0.11 -6.52 -14.83
C LEU A 110 -0.33 -7.96 -15.32
N GLU A 111 0.57 -8.41 -16.18
CA GLU A 111 0.63 -9.80 -16.65
C GLU A 111 1.87 -10.55 -16.12
N GLY A 112 2.90 -9.82 -15.69
CA GLY A 112 4.20 -10.36 -15.27
C GLY A 112 4.35 -10.59 -13.77
N LEU A 113 3.36 -10.23 -12.95
CA LEU A 113 3.39 -10.39 -11.49
C LEU A 113 2.10 -11.05 -10.96
N ASP A 114 2.27 -11.90 -9.95
CA ASP A 114 1.17 -12.38 -9.10
C ASP A 114 0.98 -11.36 -7.98
N VAL A 115 -0.19 -10.72 -7.91
CA VAL A 115 -0.43 -9.56 -7.03
C VAL A 115 -1.47 -9.88 -5.98
N GLN A 116 -1.17 -9.56 -4.72
CA GLN A 116 -2.16 -9.55 -3.64
C GLN A 116 -2.09 -8.24 -2.83
N ILE A 117 -3.27 -7.73 -2.43
CA ILE A 117 -3.41 -6.47 -1.72
C ILE A 117 -3.86 -6.77 -0.29
N PHE A 118 -3.15 -6.19 0.68
CA PHE A 118 -3.41 -6.35 2.10
C PHE A 118 -3.66 -5.00 2.78
N GLY A 119 -4.56 -4.96 3.76
CA GLY A 119 -4.60 -3.90 4.75
C GLY A 119 -3.82 -4.35 5.99
N LEU A 120 -3.04 -3.45 6.59
CA LEU A 120 -2.20 -3.76 7.75
C LEU A 120 -2.22 -2.62 8.75
N SER A 121 -2.48 -2.93 10.01
CA SER A 121 -2.18 -2.07 11.14
C SER A 121 -1.18 -2.76 12.07
N VAL A 122 0.01 -2.19 12.23
CA VAL A 122 1.04 -2.75 13.11
C VAL A 122 0.76 -2.41 14.57
N VAL A 123 0.18 -1.23 14.82
CA VAL A 123 -0.07 -0.72 16.18
C VAL A 123 -1.52 -0.90 16.63
N GLY A 124 -2.43 -1.24 15.74
CA GLY A 124 -3.83 -1.57 16.06
C GLY A 124 -4.76 -0.38 16.29
N GLY A 125 -4.26 0.85 16.41
CA GLY A 125 -5.06 2.05 16.66
C GLY A 125 -4.26 3.35 16.57
N ASP A 126 -4.93 4.50 16.76
CA ASP A 126 -4.36 5.83 16.61
C ASP A 126 -3.61 6.30 17.86
N LEU A 127 -2.30 6.10 17.87
CA LEU A 127 -1.42 6.55 18.96
C LEU A 127 -1.27 8.08 19.05
N LYS A 128 -1.64 8.82 18.00
CA LYS A 128 -1.47 10.28 17.95
C LYS A 128 -2.69 11.01 18.49
N HIS A 129 -3.89 10.57 18.12
CA HIS A 129 -5.12 11.31 18.38
C HIS A 129 -6.02 10.63 19.43
N ASP A 130 -5.70 9.38 19.88
CA ASP A 130 -6.38 8.71 20.97
C ASP A 130 -5.45 8.54 22.19
N PRO A 131 -5.52 9.45 23.20
CA PRO A 131 -4.67 9.38 24.39
C PRO A 131 -4.92 8.12 25.24
N ASN A 132 -6.15 7.62 25.28
CA ASN A 132 -6.50 6.42 26.07
C ASN A 132 -5.87 5.19 25.43
N TYR A 133 -6.00 5.06 24.10
CA TYR A 133 -5.35 4.00 23.34
C TYR A 133 -3.83 4.04 23.50
N ARG A 134 -3.24 5.24 23.39
CA ARG A 134 -1.79 5.43 23.57
C ARG A 134 -1.32 4.99 24.96
N GLN A 135 -2.05 5.33 26.02
CA GLN A 135 -1.70 4.92 27.38
C GLN A 135 -1.76 3.39 27.53
N ALA A 136 -2.84 2.76 27.08
CA ALA A 136 -2.98 1.30 27.12
C ALA A 136 -1.87 0.61 26.30
N PHE A 137 -1.54 1.13 25.13
CA PHE A 137 -0.47 0.63 24.28
C PHE A 137 0.92 0.70 24.96
N LEU A 138 1.22 1.79 25.68
CA LEU A 138 2.48 1.93 26.42
C LEU A 138 2.59 0.95 27.60
N GLU A 139 1.46 0.55 28.16
CA GLU A 139 1.40 -0.43 29.27
C GLU A 139 1.51 -1.88 28.77
N THR A 140 0.90 -2.19 27.63
CA THR A 140 0.84 -3.56 27.07
C THR A 140 1.90 -3.87 26.04
N GLY A 141 2.49 -2.84 25.41
CA GLY A 141 3.47 -3.00 24.35
C GLY A 141 2.87 -3.37 22.98
N LEU A 142 3.71 -3.88 22.08
CA LEU A 142 3.32 -4.24 20.70
C LEU A 142 2.63 -5.60 20.59
N ASP A 143 2.77 -6.47 21.60
CA ASP A 143 2.32 -7.84 21.51
C ASP A 143 0.79 -7.93 21.35
N GLY A 144 0.34 -8.54 20.25
CA GLY A 144 -1.07 -8.77 19.95
C GLY A 144 -1.87 -7.52 19.56
N GLN A 145 -1.24 -6.36 19.36
CA GLN A 145 -1.95 -5.14 18.99
C GLN A 145 -2.13 -5.00 17.48
N GLY A 146 -1.18 -5.52 16.70
CA GLY A 146 -1.24 -5.46 15.24
C GLY A 146 -2.23 -6.47 14.65
N TRP A 147 -2.68 -6.19 13.44
CA TRP A 147 -3.55 -7.09 12.67
C TRP A 147 -3.43 -6.80 11.16
N ALA A 148 -3.68 -7.85 10.37
CA ALA A 148 -3.87 -7.75 8.93
C ALA A 148 -5.35 -7.89 8.58
N VAL A 149 -5.72 -7.45 7.39
CA VAL A 149 -7.08 -7.62 6.87
C VAL A 149 -7.10 -8.80 5.92
N VAL A 150 -8.00 -9.72 6.19
CA VAL A 150 -8.24 -10.91 5.38
C VAL A 150 -9.71 -10.98 4.94
N ASN A 151 -9.95 -11.57 3.77
CA ASN A 151 -11.29 -11.90 3.30
C ASN A 151 -11.50 -13.41 3.44
N ASP A 152 -12.50 -13.82 4.21
CA ASP A 152 -12.84 -15.23 4.44
C ASP A 152 -14.04 -15.72 3.60
N GLY A 153 -14.51 -14.88 2.65
CA GLY A 153 -15.66 -15.18 1.80
C GLY A 153 -16.97 -14.60 2.32
N ASP A 154 -17.07 -14.35 3.62
CA ASP A 154 -18.23 -13.70 4.24
C ASP A 154 -18.01 -12.18 4.45
N GLY A 155 -16.78 -11.70 4.20
CA GLY A 155 -16.40 -10.29 4.32
C GLY A 155 -14.96 -10.09 4.78
N TRP A 156 -14.64 -8.84 5.09
CA TRP A 156 -13.33 -8.46 5.58
C TRP A 156 -13.27 -8.50 7.10
N ARG A 157 -12.28 -9.16 7.65
CA ARG A 157 -12.04 -9.26 9.09
C ARG A 157 -10.60 -8.99 9.47
N LYS A 158 -10.38 -8.71 10.75
CA LYS A 158 -9.04 -8.56 11.32
C LYS A 158 -8.48 -9.94 11.66
N ASP A 159 -7.24 -10.16 11.26
CA ASP A 159 -6.44 -11.32 11.62
C ASP A 159 -5.23 -10.86 12.43
N PRO A 160 -4.95 -11.43 13.61
CA PRO A 160 -3.84 -11.00 14.46
C PRO A 160 -2.45 -11.29 13.86
N ASP A 161 -2.37 -12.07 12.80
CA ASP A 161 -1.11 -12.35 12.12
C ASP A 161 -0.71 -11.22 11.18
N VAL A 162 0.14 -10.33 11.68
CA VAL A 162 0.71 -9.21 10.91
C VAL A 162 1.72 -9.65 9.85
N THR A 163 2.12 -10.93 9.84
CA THR A 163 3.10 -11.46 8.89
C THR A 163 2.47 -11.99 7.61
N LEU A 164 1.14 -12.07 7.52
CA LEU A 164 0.42 -12.58 6.35
C LEU A 164 0.88 -12.00 5.00
N PRO A 165 1.11 -10.66 4.87
CA PRO A 165 1.62 -10.11 3.62
C PRO A 165 3.00 -10.66 3.21
N ILE A 166 3.85 -10.93 4.20
CA ILE A 166 5.18 -11.51 3.99
C ILE A 166 5.06 -13.00 3.69
N ALA A 167 4.28 -13.73 4.49
CA ALA A 167 4.04 -15.16 4.31
C ALA A 167 3.54 -15.45 2.90
N TRP A 168 2.54 -14.70 2.42
CA TRP A 168 2.06 -14.83 1.05
C TRP A 168 3.15 -14.53 0.03
N ALA A 169 3.93 -13.46 0.21
CA ALA A 169 5.00 -13.08 -0.73
C ALA A 169 6.05 -14.19 -0.87
N VAL A 170 6.42 -14.85 0.23
CA VAL A 170 7.43 -15.93 0.21
C VAL A 170 6.85 -17.34 -0.02
N GLY A 171 5.53 -17.45 -0.16
CA GLY A 171 4.89 -18.72 -0.52
C GLY A 171 4.61 -19.66 0.64
N LEU A 172 4.43 -19.12 1.83
CA LEU A 172 4.06 -19.85 3.05
C LEU A 172 2.55 -19.85 3.27
#